data_4b9100705b5620d7d116dfc76b9bc6c0
#
_entry.id   4b9100705b5620d7d116dfc76b9bc6c0
#
_cell.length_a   1.000
_cell.length_b   1.000
_cell.length_c   1.000
_cell.angle_alpha   90.00
_cell.angle_beta   90.00
_cell.angle_gamma   90.00
#
_symmetry.space_group_name_H-M   'P 1'
#
loop_
_entity.id
_entity.type
_entity.pdbx_description
1 polymer ?
#
loop_
_entity_poly.entity_id
_entity_poly.type
_entity_poly.pdbx_seq_one_letter_code
_entity_poly.pdbx_strand_id
1 'polypeptide(L)'
;MKVSRSIALVGGAVMFSVAGPAIASAAAAPRGEHGGSTVVGQVYVNDNTVGANTVAGYDRHADGSLTPLPGSPFATGGAGSGGGLGSQGALQVSPDGRYLLAVDAGSNQISVLRIKGDGRLVLAEGGVVSSGGIKPVSVAITERADRNDLVYVANGGVGGEDYTGFTFSESGRLRPLSGSTFALPDGSAAGDVLFNGDGSTLAGTRDGTSQIDSFTVDRGGRLHAAPGSPFTGQGLGQIGAEFRPTNDDQLFVSNAHNGPGLGTVSAFHVGRNADLTSIGDGPYADQQTAPCWVEISHDGRFLFTTNTAQPSVSTYAIARNGTLTLVGSTPLDATLQKGPTDLRLSPNGTVLYVLTAGGHAITTFAVDGGSLTPLGALTALPAGSSPVGIVVV
;
A
#
# COMPACT_ATOMS: atom_id res chain seq x y z
N MET A 1 -83.93 18.62 20.70
CA MET A 1 -84.75 19.32 19.70
C MET A 1 -84.08 19.20 18.35
N LYS A 2 -84.76 18.54 17.42
CA LYS A 2 -84.33 18.26 16.03
C LYS A 2 -84.39 19.53 15.19
N VAL A 3 -83.43 19.75 14.34
CA VAL A 3 -83.72 20.37 13.00
C VAL A 3 -82.74 19.78 12.01
N SER A 4 -83.27 18.97 11.11
CA SER A 4 -82.68 18.55 9.84
C SER A 4 -82.67 19.74 8.84
N ARG A 5 -81.62 19.88 8.05
CA ARG A 5 -81.69 20.51 6.74
C ARG A 5 -80.85 19.73 5.72
N SER A 6 -81.59 19.14 4.78
CA SER A 6 -81.08 18.52 3.57
C SER A 6 -80.68 19.64 2.57
N ILE A 7 -79.55 19.50 1.91
CA ILE A 7 -79.21 20.27 0.70
C ILE A 7 -78.72 19.29 -0.37
N ALA A 8 -79.29 19.47 -1.57
CA ALA A 8 -79.18 18.61 -2.75
C ALA A 8 -77.78 18.58 -3.39
N LEU A 9 -77.41 17.42 -3.89
CA LEU A 9 -76.29 17.20 -4.80
C LEU A 9 -76.63 17.71 -6.21
N VAL A 10 -75.76 18.56 -6.76
CA VAL A 10 -75.70 18.79 -8.20
C VAL A 10 -74.39 18.15 -8.66
N GLY A 11 -74.51 17.11 -9.50
CA GLY A 11 -73.40 16.42 -10.10
C GLY A 11 -72.80 17.22 -11.26
N GLY A 12 -71.51 17.47 -11.18
CA GLY A 12 -70.71 17.96 -12.29
C GLY A 12 -69.55 16.99 -12.49
N ALA A 13 -69.61 16.19 -13.56
CA ALA A 13 -68.50 15.33 -13.98
C ALA A 13 -67.41 16.17 -14.61
N VAL A 14 -66.27 16.29 -13.93
CA VAL A 14 -65.04 16.85 -14.50
C VAL A 14 -64.17 15.66 -14.92
N MET A 15 -64.04 15.49 -16.21
CA MET A 15 -63.01 14.55 -16.76
C MET A 15 -61.64 15.15 -16.58
N PHE A 16 -60.82 14.59 -15.69
CA PHE A 16 -59.39 14.84 -15.68
C PHE A 16 -58.71 13.91 -16.68
N SER A 17 -58.20 14.46 -17.75
CA SER A 17 -57.22 13.82 -18.63
C SER A 17 -55.88 13.76 -17.89
N VAL A 18 -55.50 12.57 -17.46
CA VAL A 18 -54.18 12.29 -16.89
C VAL A 18 -53.19 12.20 -18.06
N ALA A 19 -52.46 13.28 -18.30
CA ALA A 19 -51.27 13.25 -19.12
C ALA A 19 -50.16 12.54 -18.29
N GLY A 20 -49.83 11.31 -18.62
CA GLY A 20 -48.71 10.60 -18.04
C GLY A 20 -47.38 11.32 -18.38
N PRO A 21 -46.40 11.36 -17.46
CA PRO A 21 -45.11 11.89 -17.80
C PRO A 21 -44.47 11.06 -18.91
N ALA A 22 -44.14 11.67 -20.03
CA ALA A 22 -43.29 11.07 -21.05
C ALA A 22 -41.93 10.79 -20.41
N ILE A 23 -41.58 9.49 -20.29
CA ILE A 23 -40.24 9.06 -19.95
C ILE A 23 -39.37 9.44 -21.12
N ALA A 24 -38.66 10.57 -20.99
CA ALA A 24 -37.60 10.90 -21.90
C ALA A 24 -36.51 9.82 -21.73
N SER A 25 -36.42 8.94 -22.72
CA SER A 25 -35.30 8.03 -22.86
C SER A 25 -34.04 8.91 -22.99
N ALA A 26 -33.23 8.98 -21.94
CA ALA A 26 -31.93 9.60 -22.02
C ALA A 26 -31.15 8.78 -23.09
N ALA A 27 -30.94 9.36 -24.24
CA ALA A 27 -30.03 8.84 -25.22
C ALA A 27 -28.68 8.70 -24.53
N ALA A 28 -28.14 7.48 -24.45
CA ALA A 28 -26.80 7.24 -23.98
C ALA A 28 -25.88 8.13 -24.84
N ALA A 29 -25.13 9.01 -24.16
CA ALA A 29 -24.07 9.74 -24.82
C ALA A 29 -23.21 8.75 -25.57
N PRO A 30 -22.76 9.07 -26.81
CA PRO A 30 -21.86 8.18 -27.53
C PRO A 30 -20.66 7.93 -26.61
N ARG A 31 -20.40 6.66 -26.29
CA ARG A 31 -19.13 6.22 -25.73
C ARG A 31 -18.10 6.65 -26.74
N GLY A 32 -17.35 7.72 -26.43
CA GLY A 32 -16.17 8.03 -27.19
C GLY A 32 -15.35 6.73 -27.25
N GLU A 33 -15.05 6.28 -28.43
CA GLU A 33 -13.99 5.29 -28.63
C GLU A 33 -12.74 5.94 -28.04
N HIS A 34 -12.38 5.58 -26.80
CA HIS A 34 -11.06 5.82 -26.29
C HIS A 34 -10.16 4.99 -27.18
N GLY A 35 -9.51 5.63 -28.14
CA GLY A 35 -8.39 5.03 -28.85
C GLY A 35 -7.46 4.51 -27.76
N GLY A 36 -7.46 3.17 -27.55
CA GLY A 36 -6.90 2.54 -26.37
C GLY A 36 -5.44 2.92 -26.25
N SER A 37 -5.10 3.64 -25.18
CA SER A 37 -3.72 3.87 -24.79
C SER A 37 -3.02 2.52 -24.68
N THR A 38 -1.76 2.43 -25.13
CA THR A 38 -1.01 1.17 -25.16
C THR A 38 -0.82 0.65 -23.73
N VAL A 39 -1.07 -0.65 -23.50
CA VAL A 39 -0.72 -1.35 -22.27
C VAL A 39 0.81 -1.39 -22.15
N VAL A 40 1.33 -0.93 -21.00
CA VAL A 40 2.77 -0.80 -20.75
C VAL A 40 3.21 -1.51 -19.45
N GLY A 41 2.31 -2.26 -18.81
CA GLY A 41 2.58 -3.04 -17.61
C GLY A 41 1.31 -3.32 -16.81
N GLN A 42 1.43 -3.67 -15.55
CA GLN A 42 0.31 -3.98 -14.67
C GLN A 42 0.40 -3.27 -13.33
N VAL A 43 -0.76 -3.17 -12.66
CA VAL A 43 -0.89 -2.77 -11.26
C VAL A 43 -1.65 -3.86 -10.52
N TYR A 44 -1.15 -4.23 -9.34
CA TYR A 44 -1.80 -5.22 -8.48
C TYR A 44 -2.04 -4.65 -7.08
N VAL A 45 -3.17 -5.01 -6.48
CA VAL A 45 -3.57 -4.58 -5.13
C VAL A 45 -4.03 -5.81 -4.35
N ASN A 46 -3.54 -5.97 -3.13
CA ASN A 46 -4.04 -6.98 -2.20
C ASN A 46 -5.38 -6.50 -1.62
N ASP A 47 -6.46 -7.21 -1.93
CA ASP A 47 -7.82 -6.83 -1.52
C ASP A 47 -8.09 -7.07 -0.04
N ASN A 48 -7.30 -7.90 0.63
CA ASN A 48 -7.39 -8.25 2.06
C ASN A 48 -8.82 -8.63 2.49
N THR A 49 -9.53 -9.36 1.63
CA THR A 49 -10.91 -9.77 1.86
C THR A 49 -11.03 -10.86 2.91
N VAL A 50 -12.03 -10.73 3.78
CA VAL A 50 -12.35 -11.77 4.79
C VAL A 50 -12.77 -13.07 4.12
N GLY A 51 -12.32 -14.19 4.67
CA GLY A 51 -12.68 -15.55 4.22
C GLY A 51 -11.81 -16.01 3.05
N ALA A 52 -11.92 -15.41 1.87
CA ALA A 52 -11.08 -15.71 0.72
C ALA A 52 -10.41 -14.43 0.24
N ASN A 53 -9.10 -14.34 0.46
CA ASN A 53 -8.35 -13.18 0.01
C ASN A 53 -8.10 -13.23 -1.49
N THR A 54 -8.02 -12.05 -2.11
CA THR A 54 -7.78 -11.88 -3.53
C THR A 54 -6.76 -10.76 -3.79
N VAL A 55 -6.19 -10.80 -4.99
CA VAL A 55 -5.38 -9.70 -5.54
C VAL A 55 -6.10 -9.17 -6.78
N ALA A 56 -6.49 -7.90 -6.74
CA ALA A 56 -7.01 -7.21 -7.91
C ALA A 56 -5.85 -6.88 -8.87
N GLY A 57 -6.05 -7.13 -10.15
CA GLY A 57 -5.06 -6.86 -11.20
C GLY A 57 -5.63 -5.98 -12.30
N TYR A 58 -4.80 -5.07 -12.81
CA TYR A 58 -5.16 -4.09 -13.84
C TYR A 58 -4.06 -4.01 -14.89
N ASP A 59 -4.45 -3.86 -16.15
CA ASP A 59 -3.55 -3.37 -17.20
C ASP A 59 -3.28 -1.89 -16.97
N ARG A 60 -2.00 -1.51 -16.98
CA ARG A 60 -1.51 -0.15 -16.88
C ARG A 60 -1.25 0.40 -18.27
N HIS A 61 -1.89 1.52 -18.60
CA HIS A 61 -1.75 2.18 -19.88
C HIS A 61 -0.71 3.31 -19.86
N ALA A 62 -0.20 3.66 -21.02
CA ALA A 62 0.84 4.69 -21.17
C ALA A 62 0.41 6.09 -20.70
N ASP A 63 -0.90 6.38 -20.66
CA ASP A 63 -1.49 7.60 -20.12
C ASP A 63 -1.74 7.57 -18.61
N GLY A 64 -1.33 6.48 -17.93
CA GLY A 64 -1.52 6.26 -16.51
C GLY A 64 -2.87 5.66 -16.13
N SER A 65 -3.81 5.52 -17.08
CA SER A 65 -5.11 4.88 -16.81
C SER A 65 -4.97 3.38 -16.55
N LEU A 66 -5.96 2.81 -15.85
CA LEU A 66 -6.01 1.40 -15.48
C LEU A 66 -7.29 0.75 -16.00
N THR A 67 -7.17 -0.48 -16.54
CA THR A 67 -8.33 -1.32 -16.88
C THR A 67 -8.22 -2.69 -16.23
N PRO A 68 -9.30 -3.25 -15.62
CA PRO A 68 -9.22 -4.54 -14.95
C PRO A 68 -8.74 -5.65 -15.88
N LEU A 69 -7.82 -6.47 -15.40
CA LEU A 69 -7.37 -7.67 -16.11
C LEU A 69 -8.50 -8.70 -16.25
N PRO A 70 -8.59 -9.44 -17.36
CA PRO A 70 -9.53 -10.53 -17.50
C PRO A 70 -9.38 -11.56 -16.37
N GLY A 71 -10.45 -11.81 -15.63
CA GLY A 71 -10.46 -12.73 -14.49
C GLY A 71 -10.01 -12.14 -13.15
N SER A 72 -9.68 -10.86 -13.09
CA SER A 72 -9.47 -10.14 -11.83
C SER A 72 -10.79 -10.01 -11.04
N PRO A 73 -10.76 -10.11 -9.70
CA PRO A 73 -9.60 -10.37 -8.84
C PRO A 73 -9.20 -11.85 -8.77
N PHE A 74 -7.94 -12.14 -8.46
CA PHE A 74 -7.35 -13.49 -8.43
C PHE A 74 -7.23 -14.00 -7.00
N ALA A 75 -7.68 -15.21 -6.71
CA ALA A 75 -7.62 -15.81 -5.39
C ALA A 75 -6.16 -16.06 -4.93
N THR A 76 -5.83 -15.68 -3.69
CA THR A 76 -4.54 -15.98 -3.06
C THR A 76 -4.48 -17.41 -2.51
N GLY A 77 -5.62 -17.96 -2.09
CA GLY A 77 -5.72 -19.25 -1.41
C GLY A 77 -5.72 -19.15 0.12
N GLY A 78 -5.45 -17.97 0.68
CA GLY A 78 -5.57 -17.65 2.10
C GLY A 78 -6.74 -16.72 2.38
N ALA A 79 -6.77 -16.11 3.58
CA ALA A 79 -7.80 -15.19 4.02
C ALA A 79 -7.22 -13.85 4.45
N GLY A 80 -7.85 -12.75 4.02
CA GLY A 80 -7.54 -11.42 4.52
C GLY A 80 -8.20 -11.14 5.87
N SER A 81 -7.80 -10.05 6.52
CA SER A 81 -8.35 -9.63 7.81
C SER A 81 -9.62 -8.78 7.68
N GLY A 82 -9.89 -8.21 6.52
CA GLY A 82 -11.03 -7.32 6.27
C GLY A 82 -10.90 -5.94 6.93
N GLY A 83 -9.71 -5.56 7.35
CA GLY A 83 -9.43 -4.25 7.97
C GLY A 83 -8.04 -3.73 7.63
N GLY A 84 -7.77 -2.47 7.88
CA GLY A 84 -6.45 -1.90 7.68
C GLY A 84 -5.37 -2.66 8.45
N LEU A 85 -4.19 -2.81 7.85
CA LEU A 85 -3.06 -3.48 8.50
C LEU A 85 -2.15 -2.51 9.26
N GLY A 86 -2.20 -1.22 8.94
CA GLY A 86 -1.28 -0.22 9.51
C GLY A 86 0.17 -0.47 9.07
N SER A 87 0.35 -0.92 7.83
CA SER A 87 1.66 -1.38 7.34
C SER A 87 1.89 -1.02 5.89
N GLN A 88 3.13 -0.94 5.50
CA GLN A 88 3.62 -0.91 4.12
C GLN A 88 4.10 -2.31 3.71
N GLY A 89 4.11 -2.62 2.41
CA GLY A 89 4.69 -3.87 1.91
C GLY A 89 3.80 -5.11 2.01
N ALA A 90 2.47 -4.96 2.14
CA ALA A 90 1.54 -6.11 2.19
C ALA A 90 1.47 -6.91 0.88
N LEU A 91 2.04 -6.39 -0.20
CA LEU A 91 2.19 -7.04 -1.50
C LEU A 91 3.55 -6.68 -2.07
N GLN A 92 4.30 -7.67 -2.56
CA GLN A 92 5.62 -7.47 -3.17
C GLN A 92 5.78 -8.28 -4.45
N VAL A 93 6.54 -7.75 -5.41
CA VAL A 93 6.94 -8.47 -6.60
C VAL A 93 8.34 -9.07 -6.41
N SER A 94 8.57 -10.29 -6.93
CA SER A 94 9.91 -10.88 -6.93
C SER A 94 10.88 -10.06 -7.80
N PRO A 95 12.20 -10.04 -7.49
CA PRO A 95 13.17 -9.26 -8.26
C PRO A 95 13.18 -9.55 -9.75
N ASP A 96 12.87 -10.79 -10.15
CA ASP A 96 12.76 -11.22 -11.53
C ASP A 96 11.43 -10.87 -12.22
N GLY A 97 10.49 -10.23 -11.50
CA GLY A 97 9.18 -9.82 -12.01
C GLY A 97 8.20 -10.96 -12.26
N ARG A 98 8.51 -12.22 -11.87
CA ARG A 98 7.69 -13.39 -12.22
C ARG A 98 6.64 -13.77 -11.20
N TYR A 99 6.77 -13.30 -9.96
CA TYR A 99 5.90 -13.68 -8.85
C TYR A 99 5.48 -12.48 -8.02
N LEU A 100 4.29 -12.59 -7.44
CA LEU A 100 3.82 -11.73 -6.34
C LEU A 100 3.78 -12.54 -5.05
N LEU A 101 4.20 -11.90 -3.96
CA LEU A 101 4.06 -12.39 -2.59
C LEU A 101 3.02 -11.51 -1.90
N ALA A 102 1.90 -12.11 -1.47
CA ALA A 102 0.79 -11.40 -0.82
C ALA A 102 0.64 -11.88 0.63
N VAL A 103 0.44 -10.97 1.57
CA VAL A 103 0.05 -11.34 2.93
C VAL A 103 -1.41 -11.75 2.97
N ASP A 104 -1.72 -12.82 3.67
CA ASP A 104 -3.06 -13.30 4.03
C ASP A 104 -3.22 -13.17 5.54
N ALA A 105 -3.46 -11.92 5.98
CA ALA A 105 -3.38 -11.51 7.38
C ALA A 105 -4.42 -12.21 8.28
N GLY A 106 -5.57 -12.62 7.71
CA GLY A 106 -6.62 -13.33 8.44
C GLY A 106 -6.35 -14.82 8.65
N SER A 107 -5.48 -15.44 7.84
CA SER A 107 -5.11 -16.86 7.96
C SER A 107 -3.67 -17.09 8.38
N ASN A 108 -2.90 -16.03 8.71
CA ASN A 108 -1.49 -16.11 9.11
C ASN A 108 -0.61 -16.79 8.04
N GLN A 109 -0.82 -16.42 6.77
CA GLN A 109 -0.15 -17.03 5.64
C GLN A 109 0.44 -15.99 4.68
N ILE A 110 1.36 -16.44 3.86
CA ILE A 110 1.84 -15.74 2.68
C ILE A 110 1.47 -16.57 1.46
N SER A 111 0.92 -15.92 0.45
CA SER A 111 0.63 -16.55 -0.84
C SER A 111 1.56 -16.07 -1.93
N VAL A 112 2.04 -17.02 -2.74
CA VAL A 112 2.87 -16.78 -3.91
C VAL A 112 2.04 -16.98 -5.16
N LEU A 113 1.88 -15.94 -5.95
CA LEU A 113 1.16 -15.97 -7.22
C LEU A 113 2.13 -15.76 -8.38
N ARG A 114 2.05 -16.59 -9.41
CA ARG A 114 2.83 -16.42 -10.63
C ARG A 114 2.16 -15.40 -11.56
N ILE A 115 2.92 -14.41 -12.01
CA ILE A 115 2.52 -13.47 -13.05
C ILE A 115 2.69 -14.14 -14.42
N LYS A 116 1.61 -14.21 -15.19
CA LYS A 116 1.62 -14.72 -16.58
C LYS A 116 2.01 -13.62 -17.56
N GLY A 117 2.40 -14.01 -18.78
CA GLY A 117 2.76 -13.05 -19.82
C GLY A 117 1.64 -12.10 -20.26
N ASP A 118 0.39 -12.38 -19.88
CA ASP A 118 -0.78 -11.53 -20.09
C ASP A 118 -1.20 -10.78 -18.80
N GLY A 119 -0.35 -10.74 -17.79
CA GLY A 119 -0.58 -10.07 -16.50
C GLY A 119 -1.47 -10.85 -15.52
N ARG A 120 -2.19 -11.90 -15.95
CA ARG A 120 -3.04 -12.68 -15.03
C ARG A 120 -2.22 -13.40 -13.97
N LEU A 121 -2.80 -13.53 -12.79
CA LEU A 121 -2.17 -14.23 -11.67
C LEU A 121 -2.69 -15.66 -11.55
N VAL A 122 -1.79 -16.56 -11.20
CA VAL A 122 -2.11 -17.95 -10.88
C VAL A 122 -1.36 -18.34 -9.61
N LEU A 123 -2.07 -18.89 -8.63
CA LEU A 123 -1.45 -19.41 -7.41
C LEU A 123 -0.37 -20.43 -7.78
N ALA A 124 0.85 -20.26 -7.25
CA ALA A 124 1.94 -21.18 -7.47
C ALA A 124 1.66 -22.54 -6.77
N GLU A 125 2.23 -23.62 -7.27
CA GLU A 125 2.11 -24.93 -6.62
C GLU A 125 2.75 -24.92 -5.22
N GLY A 126 1.94 -25.21 -4.18
CA GLY A 126 2.36 -25.07 -2.78
C GLY A 126 2.67 -23.62 -2.39
N GLY A 127 2.04 -22.66 -3.07
CA GLY A 127 2.28 -21.23 -2.89
C GLY A 127 1.67 -20.61 -1.63
N VAL A 128 0.84 -21.35 -0.88
CA VAL A 128 0.29 -20.89 0.40
C VAL A 128 1.12 -21.44 1.53
N VAL A 129 1.79 -20.57 2.29
CA VAL A 129 2.76 -20.95 3.33
C VAL A 129 2.44 -20.20 4.62
N SER A 130 2.60 -20.83 5.80
CA SER A 130 2.51 -20.10 7.09
C SER A 130 3.51 -18.96 7.12
N SER A 131 3.09 -17.78 7.61
CA SER A 131 3.96 -16.62 7.80
C SER A 131 4.99 -16.79 8.93
N GLY A 132 4.83 -17.82 9.75
CA GLY A 132 5.69 -18.09 10.91
C GLY A 132 5.25 -17.40 12.21
N GLY A 133 4.35 -16.42 12.12
CA GLY A 133 3.78 -15.68 13.24
C GLY A 133 2.28 -15.45 13.09
N ILE A 134 1.76 -14.37 13.69
CA ILE A 134 0.34 -14.02 13.67
C ILE A 134 0.15 -12.71 12.90
N LYS A 135 -0.85 -12.67 12.00
CA LYS A 135 -1.24 -11.48 11.23
C LYS A 135 -0.04 -10.88 10.47
N PRO A 136 0.44 -11.57 9.40
CA PRO A 136 1.45 -10.98 8.53
C PRO A 136 0.95 -9.65 7.95
N VAL A 137 1.81 -8.63 7.95
CA VAL A 137 1.44 -7.27 7.55
C VAL A 137 2.34 -6.70 6.46
N SER A 138 3.59 -7.18 6.37
CA SER A 138 4.57 -6.73 5.39
C SER A 138 5.47 -7.87 4.95
N VAL A 139 5.94 -7.81 3.71
CA VAL A 139 6.90 -8.77 3.10
C VAL A 139 8.02 -7.98 2.44
N ALA A 140 9.26 -8.33 2.77
CA ALA A 140 10.46 -7.88 2.07
C ALA A 140 11.06 -9.03 1.27
N ILE A 141 11.60 -8.75 0.09
CA ILE A 141 12.34 -9.70 -0.73
C ILE A 141 13.60 -9.05 -1.30
N THR A 142 14.72 -9.77 -1.28
CA THR A 142 15.97 -9.34 -1.90
C THR A 142 16.62 -10.46 -2.70
N GLU A 143 17.18 -10.10 -3.86
CA GLU A 143 17.92 -11.02 -4.70
C GLU A 143 19.25 -11.43 -4.05
N ARG A 144 19.69 -12.67 -4.30
CA ARG A 144 20.99 -13.19 -3.84
C ARG A 144 21.69 -13.91 -4.99
N ALA A 145 22.85 -13.40 -5.39
CA ALA A 145 23.57 -13.79 -6.61
C ALA A 145 23.80 -15.30 -6.81
N ASP A 146 24.07 -16.05 -5.75
CA ASP A 146 24.45 -17.47 -5.85
C ASP A 146 23.49 -18.41 -5.09
N ARG A 147 22.27 -17.93 -4.76
CA ARG A 147 21.36 -18.63 -3.85
C ARG A 147 19.92 -18.31 -4.19
N ASN A 148 18.99 -19.00 -3.51
CA ASN A 148 17.59 -18.55 -3.47
C ASN A 148 17.51 -17.15 -2.87
N ASP A 149 16.57 -16.34 -3.35
CA ASP A 149 16.29 -15.05 -2.78
C ASP A 149 15.94 -15.17 -1.30
N LEU A 150 16.11 -14.09 -0.58
CA LEU A 150 15.78 -14.01 0.83
C LEU A 150 14.49 -13.19 1.01
N VAL A 151 13.58 -13.73 1.80
CA VAL A 151 12.32 -13.08 2.16
C VAL A 151 12.24 -12.94 3.66
N TYR A 152 11.77 -11.78 4.13
CA TYR A 152 11.35 -11.59 5.52
C TYR A 152 9.91 -11.12 5.56
N VAL A 153 9.17 -11.62 6.54
CA VAL A 153 7.78 -11.28 6.80
C VAL A 153 7.70 -10.63 8.17
N ALA A 154 7.05 -9.48 8.25
CA ALA A 154 6.66 -8.89 9.52
C ALA A 154 5.28 -9.40 9.93
N ASN A 155 5.19 -9.99 11.10
CA ASN A 155 3.95 -10.44 11.74
C ASN A 155 3.59 -9.47 12.86
N GLY A 156 2.42 -8.81 12.78
CA GLY A 156 2.01 -7.74 13.70
C GLY A 156 0.86 -8.14 14.61
N GLY A 157 0.61 -9.43 14.82
CA GLY A 157 -0.47 -9.94 15.68
C GLY A 157 0.02 -10.31 17.08
N VAL A 158 -0.67 -9.79 18.11
CA VAL A 158 -0.34 -10.04 19.53
C VAL A 158 -0.20 -11.53 19.83
N GLY A 159 0.86 -11.90 20.53
CA GLY A 159 1.21 -13.28 20.87
C GLY A 159 2.00 -14.03 19.78
N GLY A 160 2.37 -13.34 18.69
CA GLY A 160 3.16 -13.89 17.60
C GLY A 160 3.75 -12.80 16.72
N GLU A 161 4.08 -11.68 17.33
CA GLU A 161 4.78 -10.56 16.67
C GLU A 161 6.24 -10.92 16.46
N ASP A 162 6.69 -10.89 15.22
CA ASP A 162 8.06 -11.26 14.85
C ASP A 162 8.45 -10.78 13.44
N TYR A 163 9.73 -10.94 13.12
CA TYR A 163 10.24 -10.99 11.74
C TYR A 163 10.68 -12.43 11.46
N THR A 164 10.04 -13.10 10.51
CA THR A 164 10.38 -14.48 10.13
C THR A 164 10.94 -14.55 8.72
N GLY A 165 12.10 -15.22 8.57
CA GLY A 165 12.81 -15.36 7.31
C GLY A 165 12.47 -16.62 6.53
N PHE A 166 12.53 -16.49 5.20
CA PHE A 166 12.29 -17.56 4.23
C PHE A 166 13.33 -17.50 3.11
N THR A 167 13.53 -18.63 2.44
CA THR A 167 14.19 -18.68 1.14
C THR A 167 13.15 -18.76 0.04
N PHE A 168 13.35 -18.03 -1.05
CA PHE A 168 12.46 -18.02 -2.21
C PHE A 168 13.21 -18.47 -3.46
N SER A 169 12.74 -19.52 -4.12
CA SER A 169 13.40 -20.11 -5.28
C SER A 169 12.87 -19.55 -6.60
N GLU A 170 13.65 -19.65 -7.67
CA GLU A 170 13.24 -19.31 -9.04
C GLU A 170 11.97 -20.04 -9.52
N SER A 171 11.62 -21.15 -8.90
CA SER A 171 10.37 -21.88 -9.18
C SER A 171 9.15 -21.36 -8.41
N GLY A 172 9.30 -20.27 -7.64
CA GLY A 172 8.23 -19.67 -6.83
C GLY A 172 7.95 -20.41 -5.52
N ARG A 173 8.90 -21.18 -5.00
CA ARG A 173 8.75 -21.89 -3.71
C ARG A 173 9.30 -21.04 -2.58
N LEU A 174 8.42 -20.72 -1.63
CA LEU A 174 8.77 -20.07 -0.36
C LEU A 174 8.96 -21.15 0.71
N ARG A 175 10.13 -21.15 1.41
CA ARG A 175 10.46 -22.13 2.45
C ARG A 175 10.99 -21.45 3.69
N PRO A 176 10.49 -21.78 4.91
CA PRO A 176 11.00 -21.22 6.15
C PRO A 176 12.52 -21.40 6.27
N LEU A 177 13.23 -20.37 6.67
CA LEU A 177 14.65 -20.39 6.97
C LEU A 177 14.83 -20.72 8.45
N SER A 178 15.42 -21.87 8.74
CA SER A 178 15.60 -22.32 10.13
C SER A 178 16.42 -21.33 10.97
N GLY A 179 15.89 -20.95 12.14
CA GLY A 179 16.58 -20.05 13.08
C GLY A 179 16.64 -18.60 12.60
N SER A 180 15.71 -18.17 11.75
CA SER A 180 15.62 -16.80 11.24
C SER A 180 14.52 -15.96 11.89
N THR A 181 13.73 -16.52 12.80
CA THR A 181 12.67 -15.76 13.48
C THR A 181 13.28 -14.87 14.55
N PHE A 182 12.98 -13.57 14.48
CA PHE A 182 13.33 -12.58 15.48
C PHE A 182 12.04 -12.12 16.15
N ALA A 183 11.80 -12.59 17.39
CA ALA A 183 10.60 -12.27 18.15
C ALA A 183 10.57 -10.80 18.59
N LEU A 184 9.42 -10.19 18.49
CA LEU A 184 9.14 -8.83 18.98
C LEU A 184 8.34 -8.90 20.29
N PRO A 185 8.48 -7.90 21.19
CA PRO A 185 7.58 -7.77 22.33
C PRO A 185 6.12 -7.58 21.90
N ASP A 186 5.19 -8.12 22.67
CA ASP A 186 3.76 -7.88 22.45
C ASP A 186 3.43 -6.39 22.46
N GLY A 187 2.61 -5.94 21.51
CA GLY A 187 2.24 -4.55 21.33
C GLY A 187 3.26 -3.74 20.51
N SER A 188 4.27 -4.38 19.93
CA SER A 188 5.16 -3.74 18.94
C SER A 188 4.39 -3.23 17.73
N ALA A 189 3.35 -3.94 17.29
CA ALA A 189 2.56 -3.64 16.10
C ALA A 189 3.48 -3.36 14.89
N ALA A 190 4.17 -4.40 14.41
CA ALA A 190 5.06 -4.27 13.26
C ALA A 190 4.33 -3.62 12.07
N GLY A 191 4.94 -2.57 11.48
CA GLY A 191 4.34 -1.79 10.40
C GLY A 191 4.95 -2.08 9.04
N ASP A 192 6.27 -2.22 8.96
CA ASP A 192 6.98 -2.49 7.71
C ASP A 192 8.21 -3.36 7.95
N VAL A 193 8.64 -4.05 6.91
CA VAL A 193 9.94 -4.72 6.85
C VAL A 193 10.51 -4.56 5.45
N LEU A 194 11.77 -4.14 5.33
CA LEU A 194 12.38 -3.88 4.03
C LEU A 194 13.90 -4.10 4.06
N PHE A 195 14.45 -4.55 2.94
CA PHE A 195 15.88 -4.59 2.71
C PHE A 195 16.39 -3.28 2.10
N ASN A 196 17.65 -2.95 2.36
CA ASN A 196 18.38 -2.00 1.53
C ASN A 196 18.69 -2.60 0.14
N GLY A 197 19.19 -1.79 -0.80
CA GLY A 197 19.35 -2.18 -2.20
C GLY A 197 20.28 -3.38 -2.43
N ASP A 198 21.30 -3.60 -1.57
CA ASP A 198 22.22 -4.74 -1.68
C ASP A 198 21.82 -5.94 -0.80
N GLY A 199 20.75 -5.84 -0.02
CA GLY A 199 20.26 -6.90 0.85
C GLY A 199 21.11 -7.17 2.09
N SER A 200 22.08 -6.31 2.40
CA SER A 200 22.98 -6.47 3.56
C SER A 200 22.38 -5.97 4.87
N THR A 201 21.38 -5.10 4.77
CA THR A 201 20.66 -4.50 5.90
C THR A 201 19.16 -4.73 5.75
N LEU A 202 18.49 -5.04 6.87
CA LEU A 202 17.05 -5.08 6.96
C LEU A 202 16.60 -4.10 8.03
N ALA A 203 15.61 -3.28 7.71
CA ALA A 203 14.92 -2.42 8.66
C ALA A 203 13.50 -2.94 8.91
N GLY A 204 12.98 -2.67 10.12
CA GLY A 204 11.59 -2.94 10.46
C GLY A 204 11.04 -1.81 11.31
N THR A 205 9.78 -1.45 11.12
CA THR A 205 9.09 -0.41 11.92
C THR A 205 8.15 -1.04 12.93
N ARG A 206 8.02 -0.40 14.10
CA ARG A 206 7.09 -0.77 15.15
C ARG A 206 6.17 0.41 15.45
N ASP A 207 4.97 0.38 14.91
CA ASP A 207 3.97 1.44 15.08
C ASP A 207 3.57 1.60 16.56
N GLY A 208 3.30 0.49 17.25
CA GLY A 208 2.81 0.49 18.63
C GLY A 208 3.80 0.98 19.68
N THR A 209 5.11 0.80 19.46
CA THR A 209 6.16 1.23 20.40
C THR A 209 6.98 2.41 19.89
N SER A 210 6.67 2.92 18.71
CA SER A 210 7.38 4.04 18.06
C SER A 210 8.89 3.80 17.96
N GLN A 211 9.26 2.60 17.47
CA GLN A 211 10.63 2.15 17.35
C GLN A 211 10.94 1.68 15.93
N ILE A 212 12.22 1.59 15.61
CA ILE A 212 12.76 1.08 14.37
C ILE A 212 13.76 0.00 14.70
N ASP A 213 13.55 -1.21 14.20
CA ASP A 213 14.54 -2.27 14.20
C ASP A 213 15.49 -2.10 13.02
N SER A 214 16.75 -2.39 13.25
CA SER A 214 17.74 -2.46 12.18
C SER A 214 18.68 -3.62 12.41
N PHE A 215 19.00 -4.34 11.32
CA PHE A 215 19.76 -5.57 11.36
C PHE A 215 20.79 -5.61 10.23
N THR A 216 21.94 -6.17 10.50
CA THR A 216 22.77 -6.75 9.44
C THR A 216 22.25 -8.12 9.07
N VAL A 217 22.38 -8.50 7.79
CA VAL A 217 21.97 -9.79 7.25
C VAL A 217 23.22 -10.61 6.94
N ASP A 218 23.37 -11.77 7.58
CA ASP A 218 24.52 -12.63 7.33
C ASP A 218 24.39 -13.40 6.00
N ARG A 219 25.49 -14.07 5.61
CA ARG A 219 25.50 -14.93 4.40
C ARG A 219 24.48 -16.08 4.45
N GLY A 220 24.05 -16.49 5.64
CA GLY A 220 22.99 -17.48 5.85
C GLY A 220 21.60 -16.91 5.66
N GLY A 221 21.46 -15.60 5.64
CA GLY A 221 20.19 -14.86 5.60
C GLY A 221 19.59 -14.61 6.98
N ARG A 222 20.36 -14.76 8.07
CA ARG A 222 19.89 -14.49 9.43
C ARG A 222 20.15 -13.06 9.84
N LEU A 223 19.26 -12.54 10.68
CA LEU A 223 19.34 -11.19 11.21
C LEU A 223 20.23 -11.13 12.44
N HIS A 224 21.08 -10.11 12.49
CA HIS A 224 21.85 -9.73 13.67
C HIS A 224 21.50 -8.27 14.00
N ALA A 225 20.87 -8.06 15.17
CA ALA A 225 20.47 -6.73 15.59
C ALA A 225 21.65 -5.75 15.61
N ALA A 226 21.45 -4.58 15.03
CA ALA A 226 22.46 -3.53 15.05
C ALA A 226 22.74 -3.05 16.47
N PRO A 227 23.94 -2.54 16.78
CA PRO A 227 24.22 -1.90 18.05
C PRO A 227 23.23 -0.76 18.32
N GLY A 228 22.46 -0.85 19.40
CA GLY A 228 21.43 0.11 19.76
C GLY A 228 20.02 -0.17 19.21
N SER A 229 19.84 -1.21 18.40
CA SER A 229 18.51 -1.65 17.94
C SER A 229 17.71 -2.30 19.09
N PRO A 230 16.38 -2.02 19.25
CA PRO A 230 15.60 -1.10 18.44
C PRO A 230 15.91 0.36 18.75
N PHE A 231 15.91 1.19 17.70
CA PHE A 231 16.11 2.63 17.86
C PHE A 231 14.79 3.33 18.15
N THR A 232 14.81 4.33 19.04
CA THR A 232 13.65 5.20 19.25
C THR A 232 13.42 6.05 18.01
N GLY A 233 12.19 6.07 17.49
CA GLY A 233 11.80 6.94 16.39
C GLY A 233 11.93 8.42 16.76
N GLN A 234 12.13 9.28 15.76
CA GLN A 234 12.16 10.74 16.00
C GLN A 234 10.76 11.32 16.24
N GLY A 235 9.69 10.62 15.82
CA GLY A 235 8.28 10.94 16.06
C GLY A 235 7.54 9.75 16.65
N LEU A 236 6.21 9.78 16.65
CA LEU A 236 5.35 8.69 17.14
C LEU A 236 4.68 7.94 15.99
N GLY A 237 4.60 6.60 16.12
CA GLY A 237 3.89 5.72 15.17
C GLY A 237 4.64 5.56 13.85
N GLN A 238 5.75 4.81 13.86
CA GLN A 238 6.51 4.45 12.67
C GLN A 238 5.74 3.41 11.86
N ILE A 239 5.30 3.77 10.64
CA ILE A 239 4.54 2.87 9.76
C ILE A 239 5.37 2.50 8.53
N GLY A 240 5.41 3.36 7.52
CA GLY A 240 6.12 3.10 6.28
C GLY A 240 7.56 3.56 6.31
N ALA A 241 8.42 2.84 5.62
CA ALA A 241 9.83 3.17 5.51
C ALA A 241 10.36 2.86 4.11
N GLU A 242 11.42 3.58 3.70
CA GLU A 242 12.11 3.31 2.45
C GLU A 242 13.58 3.72 2.51
N PHE A 243 14.45 2.86 2.00
CA PHE A 243 15.84 3.22 1.73
C PHE A 243 15.92 4.06 0.45
N ARG A 244 16.80 5.06 0.42
CA ARG A 244 16.98 5.87 -0.77
C ARG A 244 17.54 5.03 -1.93
N PRO A 245 16.87 4.93 -3.08
CA PRO A 245 17.31 4.07 -4.18
C PRO A 245 18.70 4.38 -4.73
N THR A 246 19.18 5.60 -4.53
CA THR A 246 20.50 6.08 -5.00
C THR A 246 21.56 6.14 -3.89
N ASN A 247 21.20 5.79 -2.66
CA ASN A 247 22.10 5.78 -1.51
C ASN A 247 21.52 4.95 -0.36
N ASP A 248 21.89 3.69 -0.28
CA ASP A 248 21.44 2.70 0.70
C ASP A 248 21.78 3.05 2.16
N ASP A 249 22.66 4.03 2.37
CA ASP A 249 22.98 4.54 3.70
C ASP A 249 21.95 5.56 4.23
N GLN A 250 20.83 5.76 3.55
CA GLN A 250 19.78 6.69 3.98
C GLN A 250 18.42 5.98 4.04
N LEU A 251 17.83 5.99 5.23
CA LEU A 251 16.51 5.43 5.52
C LEU A 251 15.55 6.55 5.91
N PHE A 252 14.35 6.56 5.32
CA PHE A 252 13.28 7.50 5.63
C PHE A 252 12.08 6.76 6.20
N VAL A 253 11.44 7.33 7.25
CA VAL A 253 10.36 6.67 7.98
C VAL A 253 9.25 7.67 8.28
N SER A 254 7.99 7.33 7.99
CA SER A 254 6.82 8.12 8.35
C SER A 254 6.49 7.97 9.84
N ASN A 255 5.99 9.05 10.46
CA ASN A 255 5.54 9.07 11.86
C ASN A 255 4.09 9.56 11.92
N ALA A 256 3.15 8.63 12.10
CA ALA A 256 1.72 8.84 11.89
C ALA A 256 0.96 9.38 13.10
N HIS A 257 1.49 9.23 14.33
CA HIS A 257 0.72 9.41 15.56
C HIS A 257 1.03 10.68 16.35
N ASN A 258 1.70 11.66 15.77
CA ASN A 258 2.03 12.92 16.45
C ASN A 258 0.81 13.84 16.72
N GLY A 259 -0.35 13.53 16.12
CA GLY A 259 -1.60 14.29 16.26
C GLY A 259 -2.01 15.08 15.02
N PRO A 260 -3.18 15.76 15.05
CA PRO A 260 -3.69 16.51 13.91
C PRO A 260 -2.75 17.63 13.47
N GLY A 261 -2.36 17.63 12.19
CA GLY A 261 -1.45 18.61 11.59
C GLY A 261 0.01 18.49 12.06
N LEU A 262 0.34 17.46 12.84
CA LEU A 262 1.66 17.26 13.45
C LEU A 262 2.40 16.05 12.88
N GLY A 263 1.95 15.50 11.74
CA GLY A 263 2.65 14.44 11.03
C GLY A 263 4.09 14.82 10.70
N THR A 264 4.98 13.85 10.68
CA THR A 264 6.40 14.07 10.39
C THR A 264 6.98 12.91 9.60
N VAL A 265 8.13 13.15 8.95
CA VAL A 265 8.99 12.12 8.36
C VAL A 265 10.35 12.18 9.04
N SER A 266 10.86 11.03 9.46
CA SER A 266 12.21 10.86 10.01
C SER A 266 13.22 10.53 8.92
N ALA A 267 14.46 10.93 9.11
CA ALA A 267 15.57 10.56 8.23
C ALA A 267 16.77 10.07 9.05
N PHE A 268 17.35 8.94 8.63
CA PHE A 268 18.45 8.29 9.31
C PHE A 268 19.58 7.98 8.33
N HIS A 269 20.81 8.18 8.80
CA HIS A 269 21.98 7.56 8.21
C HIS A 269 22.14 6.15 8.77
N VAL A 270 22.40 5.20 7.91
CA VAL A 270 22.58 3.77 8.21
C VAL A 270 24.07 3.47 8.15
N GLY A 271 24.65 3.15 9.30
CA GLY A 271 26.06 2.81 9.40
C GLY A 271 26.35 1.38 8.90
N ARG A 272 27.65 1.04 8.77
CA ARG A 272 28.08 -0.28 8.27
C ARG A 272 27.61 -1.48 9.09
N ASN A 273 27.30 -1.27 10.36
CA ASN A 273 26.74 -2.29 11.25
C ASN A 273 25.21 -2.16 11.35
N ALA A 274 24.58 -1.50 10.40
CA ALA A 274 23.16 -1.18 10.39
C ALA A 274 22.72 -0.26 11.56
N ASP A 275 23.63 0.40 12.26
CA ASP A 275 23.30 1.39 13.29
C ASP A 275 22.67 2.64 12.67
N LEU A 276 21.64 3.19 13.33
CA LEU A 276 20.92 4.35 12.84
C LEU A 276 21.34 5.61 13.59
N THR A 277 21.65 6.66 12.84
CA THR A 277 21.89 8.01 13.36
C THR A 277 21.01 9.02 12.64
N SER A 278 20.45 9.99 13.39
CA SER A 278 19.55 11.00 12.81
C SER A 278 20.26 11.86 11.77
N ILE A 279 19.58 12.17 10.69
CA ILE A 279 20.03 13.14 9.69
C ILE A 279 19.39 14.50 10.00
N GLY A 280 20.23 15.51 10.19
CA GLY A 280 19.80 16.89 10.47
C GLY A 280 19.03 17.03 11.79
N ASP A 281 18.17 18.04 11.84
CA ASP A 281 17.36 18.36 13.03
C ASP A 281 15.97 17.71 12.97
N GLY A 282 15.84 16.53 12.30
CA GLY A 282 14.56 15.80 12.20
C GLY A 282 13.90 15.53 13.56
N PRO A 283 12.61 15.17 13.59
CA PRO A 283 11.79 14.81 12.42
C PRO A 283 11.35 16.03 11.61
N TYR A 284 11.14 15.82 10.30
CA TYR A 284 10.73 16.85 9.37
C TYR A 284 9.21 16.98 9.33
N ALA A 285 8.69 18.19 9.59
CA ALA A 285 7.26 18.45 9.67
C ALA A 285 6.55 18.22 8.31
N ASP A 286 5.43 17.51 8.35
CA ASP A 286 4.55 17.26 7.20
C ASP A 286 3.41 18.29 7.10
N GLN A 287 3.04 18.91 8.22
CA GLN A 287 1.91 19.84 8.34
C GLN A 287 0.55 19.21 7.98
N GLN A 288 0.51 17.89 7.88
CA GLN A 288 -0.70 17.08 7.63
C GLN A 288 -0.93 16.11 8.79
N THR A 289 -1.94 15.27 8.66
CA THR A 289 -2.33 14.33 9.71
C THR A 289 -2.13 12.90 9.26
N ALA A 290 -1.38 12.13 10.06
CA ALA A 290 -1.09 10.72 9.88
C ALA A 290 -0.40 10.40 8.54
N PRO A 291 0.83 10.89 8.29
CA PRO A 291 1.66 10.38 7.20
C PRO A 291 1.99 8.91 7.47
N CYS A 292 1.65 8.03 6.53
CA CYS A 292 1.71 6.59 6.76
C CYS A 292 2.70 5.88 5.83
N TRP A 293 2.53 5.97 4.51
CA TRP A 293 3.34 5.25 3.55
C TRP A 293 4.35 6.17 2.86
N VAL A 294 5.48 5.61 2.49
CA VAL A 294 6.60 6.35 1.89
C VAL A 294 6.95 5.73 0.55
N GLU A 295 7.21 6.58 -0.45
CA GLU A 295 7.74 6.21 -1.77
C GLU A 295 8.78 7.24 -2.18
N ILE A 296 9.93 6.80 -2.70
CA ILE A 296 11.02 7.70 -3.11
C ILE A 296 11.17 7.66 -4.63
N SER A 297 11.32 8.82 -5.27
CA SER A 297 11.60 8.87 -6.71
C SER A 297 12.87 8.09 -7.05
N HIS A 298 12.88 7.40 -8.20
CA HIS A 298 13.99 6.52 -8.60
C HIS A 298 15.35 7.25 -8.70
N ASP A 299 15.33 8.56 -8.92
CA ASP A 299 16.53 9.41 -8.90
C ASP A 299 16.92 9.84 -7.48
N GLY A 300 16.17 9.42 -6.46
CA GLY A 300 16.41 9.69 -5.05
C GLY A 300 16.22 11.14 -4.64
N ARG A 301 15.58 12.01 -5.45
CA ARG A 301 15.45 13.44 -5.16
C ARG A 301 14.21 13.84 -4.42
N PHE A 302 13.13 13.03 -4.51
CA PHE A 302 11.85 13.35 -3.91
C PHE A 302 11.31 12.16 -3.11
N LEU A 303 10.68 12.48 -1.99
CA LEU A 303 9.92 11.53 -1.18
C LEU A 303 8.46 11.95 -1.19
N PHE A 304 7.57 10.98 -1.41
CA PHE A 304 6.13 11.12 -1.33
C PHE A 304 5.61 10.37 -0.11
N THR A 305 4.65 10.94 0.62
CA THR A 305 3.97 10.24 1.72
C THR A 305 2.48 10.50 1.68
N THR A 306 1.68 9.44 1.92
CA THR A 306 0.23 9.56 2.03
C THR A 306 -0.18 10.01 3.43
N ASN A 307 -1.15 10.92 3.52
CA ASN A 307 -1.72 11.42 4.77
C ASN A 307 -3.12 10.83 4.96
N THR A 308 -3.22 9.76 5.74
CA THR A 308 -4.45 8.93 5.82
C THR A 308 -5.62 9.67 6.44
N ALA A 309 -5.39 10.44 7.51
CA ALA A 309 -6.46 11.13 8.23
C ALA A 309 -6.82 12.50 7.65
N GLN A 310 -5.93 13.07 6.82
CA GLN A 310 -6.17 14.30 6.05
C GLN A 310 -5.82 14.01 4.59
N PRO A 311 -6.76 13.46 3.80
CA PRO A 311 -6.47 12.89 2.49
C PRO A 311 -5.64 13.79 1.60
N SER A 312 -4.36 13.47 1.45
CA SER A 312 -3.39 14.21 0.64
C SER A 312 -2.13 13.36 0.41
N VAL A 313 -1.28 13.79 -0.52
CA VAL A 313 0.07 13.28 -0.70
C VAL A 313 1.04 14.43 -0.50
N SER A 314 1.91 14.32 0.50
CA SER A 314 2.98 15.29 0.72
C SER A 314 4.22 14.93 -0.09
N THR A 315 4.92 15.94 -0.58
CA THR A 315 6.18 15.81 -1.30
C THR A 315 7.30 16.53 -0.55
N TYR A 316 8.40 15.82 -0.35
CA TYR A 316 9.64 16.40 0.17
C TYR A 316 10.76 16.34 -0.88
N ALA A 317 11.58 17.37 -0.94
CA ALA A 317 12.85 17.31 -1.63
C ALA A 317 13.92 16.70 -0.70
N ILE A 318 14.69 15.74 -1.21
CA ILE A 318 15.77 15.05 -0.49
C ILE A 318 17.10 15.67 -0.92
N ALA A 319 17.80 16.34 -0.01
CA ALA A 319 19.15 16.83 -0.26
C ALA A 319 20.16 15.65 -0.34
N ARG A 320 21.38 15.92 -0.83
CA ARG A 320 22.42 14.86 -0.93
C ARG A 320 22.77 14.23 0.42
N ASN A 321 22.75 15.01 1.48
CA ASN A 321 23.01 14.54 2.84
C ASN A 321 21.80 13.87 3.51
N GLY A 322 20.66 13.75 2.81
CA GLY A 322 19.44 13.12 3.32
C GLY A 322 18.50 14.05 4.10
N THR A 323 18.84 15.35 4.26
CA THR A 323 17.89 16.29 4.87
C THR A 323 16.68 16.50 3.98
N LEU A 324 15.49 16.63 4.59
CA LEU A 324 14.21 16.81 3.90
C LEU A 324 13.77 18.28 3.94
N THR A 325 13.19 18.72 2.84
CA THR A 325 12.48 20.01 2.77
C THR A 325 11.08 19.76 2.21
N LEU A 326 10.04 20.08 2.97
CA LEU A 326 8.67 19.97 2.49
C LEU A 326 8.46 20.90 1.30
N VAL A 327 8.08 20.33 0.15
CA VAL A 327 7.73 21.07 -1.08
C VAL A 327 6.27 21.53 -0.99
N GLY A 328 5.39 20.65 -0.51
CA GLY A 328 3.98 20.91 -0.34
C GLY A 328 3.17 19.62 -0.24
N SER A 329 1.85 19.76 -0.18
CA SER A 329 0.93 18.64 -0.14
C SER A 329 -0.14 18.79 -1.22
N THR A 330 -0.34 17.73 -2.02
CA THR A 330 -1.37 17.66 -3.04
C THR A 330 -2.64 17.07 -2.41
N PRO A 331 -3.74 17.83 -2.33
CA PRO A 331 -4.97 17.33 -1.71
C PRO A 331 -5.63 16.25 -2.56
N LEU A 332 -6.30 15.32 -1.90
CA LEU A 332 -7.20 14.32 -2.46
C LEU A 332 -8.65 14.70 -2.17
N ASP A 333 -9.60 14.24 -3.01
CA ASP A 333 -11.03 14.43 -2.72
C ASP A 333 -11.42 13.64 -1.46
N ALA A 334 -11.73 14.35 -0.39
CA ALA A 334 -12.06 13.77 0.91
C ALA A 334 -13.35 12.93 0.92
N THR A 335 -14.15 12.96 -0.14
CA THR A 335 -15.37 12.15 -0.28
C THR A 335 -15.13 10.87 -1.05
N LEU A 336 -14.32 10.92 -2.10
CA LEU A 336 -14.07 9.81 -3.04
C LEU A 336 -12.72 9.13 -2.81
N GLN A 337 -11.73 9.83 -2.27
CA GLN A 337 -10.34 9.38 -2.13
C GLN A 337 -9.93 9.32 -0.65
N LYS A 338 -10.82 8.77 0.19
CA LYS A 338 -10.61 8.67 1.64
C LYS A 338 -9.50 7.69 1.98
N GLY A 339 -8.79 8.00 3.06
CA GLY A 339 -7.82 7.11 3.68
C GLY A 339 -6.78 6.60 2.67
N PRO A 340 -5.96 7.47 2.07
CA PRO A 340 -4.85 7.01 1.25
C PRO A 340 -3.92 6.16 2.13
N THR A 341 -3.61 4.95 1.66
CA THR A 341 -2.93 3.93 2.47
C THR A 341 -1.64 3.43 1.87
N ASP A 342 -1.48 3.40 0.57
CA ASP A 342 -0.24 2.97 -0.07
C ASP A 342 -0.04 3.73 -1.37
N LEU A 343 1.18 3.76 -1.86
CA LEU A 343 1.52 4.43 -3.11
C LEU A 343 2.72 3.75 -3.77
N ARG A 344 2.74 3.75 -5.11
CA ARG A 344 3.87 3.25 -5.89
C ARG A 344 4.04 4.04 -7.18
N LEU A 345 5.28 4.32 -7.51
CA LEU A 345 5.66 4.88 -8.80
C LEU A 345 5.61 3.83 -9.91
N SER A 346 5.27 4.26 -11.12
CA SER A 346 5.49 3.45 -12.32
C SER A 346 6.99 3.18 -12.53
N PRO A 347 7.40 2.08 -13.21
CA PRO A 347 8.82 1.76 -13.43
C PRO A 347 9.65 2.86 -14.08
N ASN A 348 9.04 3.76 -14.84
CA ASN A 348 9.69 4.93 -15.44
C ASN A 348 9.62 6.18 -14.54
N GLY A 349 8.99 6.11 -13.36
CA GLY A 349 8.88 7.20 -12.39
C GLY A 349 7.97 8.36 -12.79
N THR A 350 7.19 8.23 -13.87
CA THR A 350 6.37 9.34 -14.41
C THR A 350 4.93 9.36 -13.92
N VAL A 351 4.46 8.27 -13.32
CA VAL A 351 3.10 8.14 -12.77
C VAL A 351 3.18 7.60 -11.33
N LEU A 352 2.48 8.24 -10.42
CA LEU A 352 2.28 7.78 -9.05
C LEU A 352 0.85 7.22 -8.92
N TYR A 353 0.74 5.98 -8.46
CA TYR A 353 -0.51 5.31 -8.12
C TYR A 353 -0.69 5.36 -6.62
N VAL A 354 -1.82 5.88 -6.17
CA VAL A 354 -2.16 6.02 -4.74
C VAL A 354 -3.40 5.19 -4.44
N LEU A 355 -3.24 4.25 -3.52
CA LEU A 355 -4.33 3.42 -3.01
C LEU A 355 -5.12 4.19 -1.97
N THR A 356 -6.41 4.42 -2.22
CA THR A 356 -7.33 5.10 -1.30
C THR A 356 -8.30 4.08 -0.71
N ALA A 357 -7.86 3.40 0.38
CA ALA A 357 -8.59 2.27 0.95
C ALA A 357 -10.00 2.64 1.43
N GLY A 358 -10.17 3.78 2.09
CA GLY A 358 -11.47 4.25 2.52
C GLY A 358 -12.39 4.73 1.38
N GLY A 359 -11.83 5.01 0.21
CA GLY A 359 -12.55 5.34 -1.02
C GLY A 359 -12.74 4.13 -1.94
N HIS A 360 -12.13 2.98 -1.62
CA HIS A 360 -12.10 1.78 -2.46
C HIS A 360 -11.68 2.06 -3.91
N ALA A 361 -10.59 2.83 -4.08
CA ALA A 361 -10.13 3.23 -5.40
C ALA A 361 -8.60 3.38 -5.48
N ILE A 362 -8.08 3.36 -6.70
CA ILE A 362 -6.74 3.82 -7.02
C ILE A 362 -6.89 5.19 -7.72
N THR A 363 -6.17 6.20 -7.24
CA THR A 363 -6.02 7.49 -7.91
C THR A 363 -4.63 7.61 -8.51
N THR A 364 -4.51 8.35 -9.60
CA THR A 364 -3.28 8.45 -10.37
C THR A 364 -2.84 9.89 -10.58
N PHE A 365 -1.53 10.11 -10.50
CA PHE A 365 -0.91 11.42 -10.71
C PHE A 365 0.23 11.31 -11.71
N ALA A 366 0.32 12.27 -12.63
CA ALA A 366 1.56 12.52 -13.34
C ALA A 366 2.59 13.12 -12.38
N VAL A 367 3.84 12.66 -12.49
CA VAL A 367 4.97 13.11 -11.67
C VAL A 367 5.95 13.87 -12.55
N ASP A 368 6.21 15.11 -12.20
CA ASP A 368 7.22 15.96 -12.84
C ASP A 368 8.03 16.73 -11.78
N GLY A 369 9.29 16.32 -11.59
CA GLY A 369 10.22 16.96 -10.67
C GLY A 369 9.67 17.10 -9.23
N GLY A 370 8.92 16.12 -8.73
CA GLY A 370 8.27 16.14 -7.42
C GLY A 370 6.88 16.79 -7.39
N SER A 371 6.43 17.42 -8.48
CA SER A 371 5.07 17.91 -8.63
C SER A 371 4.11 16.78 -8.99
N LEU A 372 2.93 16.77 -8.39
CA LEU A 372 1.87 15.79 -8.65
C LEU A 372 0.69 16.49 -9.35
N THR A 373 0.34 16.01 -10.55
CA THR A 373 -0.83 16.48 -11.30
C THR A 373 -1.84 15.35 -11.44
N PRO A 374 -3.10 15.49 -10.95
CA PRO A 374 -4.11 14.44 -11.09
C PRO A 374 -4.36 14.07 -12.55
N LEU A 375 -4.39 12.76 -12.87
CA LEU A 375 -4.71 12.25 -14.21
C LEU A 375 -6.22 11.99 -14.42
N GLY A 376 -7.04 12.23 -13.42
CA GLY A 376 -8.50 12.35 -13.51
C GLY A 376 -9.27 11.12 -13.06
N ALA A 377 -9.27 10.01 -13.78
CA ALA A 377 -10.17 8.90 -13.48
C ALA A 377 -9.75 8.10 -12.23
N LEU A 378 -10.72 7.83 -11.34
CA LEU A 378 -10.56 6.86 -10.27
C LEU A 378 -10.80 5.46 -10.81
N THR A 379 -9.90 4.52 -10.47
CA THR A 379 -10.10 3.09 -10.74
C THR A 379 -10.71 2.42 -9.52
N ALA A 380 -11.93 1.94 -9.65
CA ALA A 380 -12.62 1.25 -8.56
C ALA A 380 -11.96 -0.09 -8.24
N LEU A 381 -11.88 -0.40 -6.94
CA LEU A 381 -11.47 -1.70 -6.42
C LEU A 381 -12.65 -2.65 -6.24
N PRO A 382 -12.42 -3.96 -6.12
CA PRO A 382 -13.49 -4.95 -5.91
C PRO A 382 -14.35 -4.61 -4.68
N ALA A 383 -15.66 -4.84 -4.81
CA ALA A 383 -16.60 -4.62 -3.71
C ALA A 383 -16.27 -5.55 -2.51
N GLY A 384 -16.30 -5.01 -1.30
CA GLY A 384 -15.99 -5.74 -0.07
C GLY A 384 -14.50 -5.88 0.23
N SER A 385 -13.61 -5.29 -0.58
CA SER A 385 -12.19 -5.21 -0.27
C SER A 385 -11.92 -4.28 0.93
N SER A 386 -10.85 -4.57 1.66
CA SER A 386 -10.20 -3.67 2.61
C SER A 386 -8.74 -3.52 2.18
N PRO A 387 -8.50 -2.85 1.04
CA PRO A 387 -7.27 -3.01 0.27
C PRO A 387 -6.04 -2.51 1.02
N VAL A 388 -4.96 -3.26 0.89
CA VAL A 388 -3.63 -3.01 1.48
C VAL A 388 -2.55 -3.46 0.51
N GLY A 389 -1.49 -2.70 0.39
CA GLY A 389 -0.38 -3.05 -0.52
C GLY A 389 -0.73 -2.86 -2.00
N ILE A 390 0.10 -2.12 -2.70
CA ILE A 390 0.04 -1.92 -4.15
C ILE A 390 1.42 -2.13 -4.75
N VAL A 391 1.49 -2.80 -5.90
CA VAL A 391 2.71 -2.93 -6.71
C VAL A 391 2.43 -2.56 -8.16
N VAL A 392 3.44 -1.99 -8.83
CA VAL A 392 3.39 -1.54 -10.22
C VAL A 392 4.55 -2.18 -10.98
N VAL A 393 4.24 -2.88 -12.08
CA VAL A 393 5.21 -3.57 -12.93
C VAL A 393 5.10 -3.12 -14.38
#